data_a2051a6899c72be078f1c568edcbc99f
#
_entry.id   a2051a6899c72be078f1c568edcbc99f
#
_cell.length_a   1.000
_cell.length_b   1.000
_cell.length_c   1.000
_cell.angle_alpha   90.00
_cell.angle_beta   90.00
_cell.angle_gamma   90.00
#
_symmetry.space_group_name_H-M   'P 1'
#
loop_
_entity.id
_entity.type
_entity.pdbx_description
1 polymer ?
#
loop_
_entity_poly.entity_id
_entity_poly.type
_entity_poly.pdbx_seq_one_letter_code
_entity_poly.pdbx_strand_id
1 'polypeptide(L)'
;MTEQELKNLLKAVTPADEAARAAAHAHWASLAKPLGGLGRLETMVEDAAALMGNPAPDFTRRAVLVLSADNGVVAQGDSQTDATVTRAVLENLTLRRTSVCRMAAAAHCAVVPVDMGIAGAPVPGAVDCRVAPGTADFTHGPAMTRAEALQAIAAGIALVQAQKRSGVQLLATGEMGIGNTTTSSAVASVLLRRPPAALTGRGAGLSDEGLQRKIAAIERGIAVNSPDAADPLGVLAALGGFDIAGLCGVFLGGALESIPIVMDGFISGVAALCAVRLCPDAAKAVFASHASSEPGAQLVLEALGKKALITADLHLGEGTGAVASLPLWDMAMAVYNGCYSFTEGGIAPYTPQC
;
A
#
# COMPACT_ATOMS: atom_id res chain seq x y z
N MET A 1 13.89 5.35 -15.89
CA MET A 1 12.66 5.09 -16.69
C MET A 1 12.04 6.41 -17.07
N THR A 2 11.64 6.60 -18.35
CA THR A 2 10.90 7.77 -18.83
C THR A 2 9.39 7.57 -18.65
N GLU A 3 8.60 8.63 -18.78
CA GLU A 3 7.12 8.52 -18.74
C GLU A 3 6.57 7.64 -19.87
N GLN A 4 7.19 7.71 -21.04
CA GLN A 4 6.77 6.89 -22.18
C GLN A 4 7.09 5.41 -21.97
N GLU A 5 8.23 5.11 -21.36
CA GLU A 5 8.58 3.73 -20.97
C GLU A 5 7.63 3.19 -19.91
N LEU A 6 7.26 4.01 -18.89
CA LEU A 6 6.25 3.61 -17.90
C LEU A 6 4.89 3.33 -18.60
N LYS A 7 4.40 4.26 -19.42
CA LYS A 7 3.14 4.07 -20.17
C LYS A 7 3.16 2.81 -21.02
N ASN A 8 4.29 2.50 -21.66
CA ASN A 8 4.42 1.30 -22.48
C ASN A 8 4.45 0.02 -21.60
N LEU A 9 5.14 0.06 -20.47
CA LEU A 9 5.19 -1.06 -19.52
C LEU A 9 3.79 -1.37 -18.98
N LEU A 10 3.02 -0.35 -18.62
CA LEU A 10 1.67 -0.52 -18.05
C LEU A 10 0.64 -1.08 -19.05
N LYS A 11 0.90 -1.05 -20.35
CA LYS A 11 0.07 -1.75 -21.35
C LYS A 11 0.12 -3.28 -21.20
N ALA A 12 1.12 -3.82 -20.49
CA ALA A 12 1.21 -5.24 -20.20
C ALA A 12 0.32 -5.68 -19.02
N VAL A 13 -0.27 -4.73 -18.28
CA VAL A 13 -1.25 -5.04 -17.24
C VAL A 13 -2.53 -5.53 -17.90
N THR A 14 -2.84 -6.82 -17.74
CA THR A 14 -4.06 -7.43 -18.29
C THR A 14 -5.23 -7.25 -17.31
N PRO A 15 -6.48 -7.29 -17.74
CA PRO A 15 -7.64 -7.40 -16.84
C PRO A 15 -7.56 -8.63 -15.91
N ALA A 16 -8.38 -8.65 -14.87
CA ALA A 16 -8.51 -9.81 -14.00
C ALA A 16 -9.08 -11.02 -14.76
N ASP A 17 -8.65 -12.22 -14.39
CA ASP A 17 -9.17 -13.48 -14.98
C ASP A 17 -10.51 -13.86 -14.32
N GLU A 18 -11.60 -13.52 -14.99
CA GLU A 18 -12.96 -13.80 -14.47
C GLU A 18 -13.29 -15.31 -14.50
N ALA A 19 -12.61 -16.12 -15.31
CA ALA A 19 -12.78 -17.57 -15.28
C ALA A 19 -12.16 -18.17 -14.02
N ALA A 20 -10.97 -17.70 -13.61
CA ALA A 20 -10.36 -18.10 -12.35
C ALA A 20 -11.18 -17.63 -11.14
N ARG A 21 -11.75 -16.40 -11.19
CA ARG A 21 -12.71 -15.91 -10.17
C ARG A 21 -13.91 -16.82 -10.04
N ALA A 22 -14.56 -17.13 -11.16
CA ALA A 22 -15.77 -17.97 -11.18
C ALA A 22 -15.47 -19.38 -10.67
N ALA A 23 -14.31 -19.95 -11.01
CA ALA A 23 -13.89 -21.25 -10.51
C ALA A 23 -13.66 -21.24 -8.98
N ALA A 24 -13.00 -20.19 -8.44
CA ALA A 24 -12.82 -20.01 -7.01
C ALA A 24 -14.17 -19.83 -6.28
N HIS A 25 -15.08 -19.05 -6.84
CA HIS A 25 -16.44 -18.88 -6.32
C HIS A 25 -17.22 -20.22 -6.30
N ALA A 26 -17.15 -21.00 -7.39
CA ALA A 26 -17.79 -22.31 -7.46
C ALA A 26 -17.20 -23.27 -6.42
N HIS A 27 -15.89 -23.22 -6.18
CA HIS A 27 -15.27 -24.01 -5.12
C HIS A 27 -15.80 -23.62 -3.74
N TRP A 28 -15.84 -22.31 -3.40
CA TRP A 28 -16.47 -21.84 -2.15
C TRP A 28 -17.89 -22.31 -1.98
N ALA A 29 -18.69 -22.27 -3.05
CA ALA A 29 -20.09 -22.71 -3.04
C ALA A 29 -20.24 -24.23 -2.89
N SER A 30 -19.23 -25.02 -3.22
CA SER A 30 -19.23 -26.48 -3.06
C SER A 30 -18.97 -26.95 -1.63
N LEU A 31 -18.37 -26.12 -0.79
CA LEU A 31 -18.03 -26.44 0.60
C LEU A 31 -19.28 -26.46 1.49
N ALA A 32 -19.34 -27.42 2.42
CA ALA A 32 -20.49 -27.62 3.31
C ALA A 32 -20.56 -26.53 4.41
N LYS A 33 -20.92 -25.32 4.00
CA LYS A 33 -21.11 -24.12 4.83
C LYS A 33 -22.19 -23.22 4.26
N PRO A 34 -22.74 -22.27 5.01
CA PRO A 34 -23.62 -21.25 4.45
C PRO A 34 -22.96 -20.51 3.28
N LEU A 35 -23.69 -20.30 2.19
CA LEU A 35 -23.21 -19.58 1.01
C LEU A 35 -22.81 -18.15 1.40
N GLY A 36 -21.59 -17.73 1.02
CA GLY A 36 -21.05 -16.44 1.37
C GLY A 36 -20.79 -16.23 2.88
N GLY A 37 -20.81 -17.31 3.69
CA GLY A 37 -20.79 -17.23 5.15
C GLY A 37 -19.51 -16.63 5.75
N LEU A 38 -18.39 -16.63 5.03
CA LEU A 38 -17.15 -15.95 5.42
C LEU A 38 -17.03 -14.52 4.83
N GLY A 39 -18.03 -14.09 4.03
CA GLY A 39 -18.12 -12.73 3.53
C GLY A 39 -16.86 -12.29 2.76
N ARG A 40 -16.21 -11.21 3.22
CA ARG A 40 -15.02 -10.65 2.54
C ARG A 40 -13.81 -11.58 2.49
N LEU A 41 -13.72 -12.58 3.34
CA LEU A 41 -12.64 -13.56 3.25
C LEU A 41 -12.77 -14.43 2.00
N GLU A 42 -14.01 -14.74 1.59
CA GLU A 42 -14.27 -15.49 0.34
C GLU A 42 -13.94 -14.61 -0.88
N THR A 43 -14.49 -13.39 -0.93
CA THR A 43 -14.22 -12.46 -2.05
C THR A 43 -12.76 -12.08 -2.18
N MET A 44 -12.01 -12.00 -1.08
CA MET A 44 -10.57 -11.77 -1.09
C MET A 44 -9.81 -12.89 -1.82
N VAL A 45 -10.17 -14.16 -1.57
CA VAL A 45 -9.56 -15.31 -2.26
C VAL A 45 -9.98 -15.34 -3.73
N GLU A 46 -11.24 -15.04 -4.04
CA GLU A 46 -11.75 -14.93 -5.42
C GLU A 46 -11.03 -13.84 -6.20
N ASP A 47 -10.84 -12.66 -5.59
CA ASP A 47 -10.11 -11.55 -6.20
C ASP A 47 -8.63 -11.90 -6.44
N ALA A 48 -8.01 -12.60 -5.49
CA ALA A 48 -6.63 -13.07 -5.65
C ALA A 48 -6.52 -14.15 -6.73
N ALA A 49 -7.48 -15.07 -6.79
CA ALA A 49 -7.57 -16.07 -7.85
C ALA A 49 -7.66 -15.41 -9.24
N ALA A 50 -8.51 -14.39 -9.37
CA ALA A 50 -8.66 -13.61 -10.60
C ALA A 50 -7.39 -12.83 -10.97
N LEU A 51 -6.70 -12.23 -10.00
CA LEU A 51 -5.42 -11.54 -10.23
C LEU A 51 -4.35 -12.51 -10.73
N MET A 52 -4.26 -13.69 -10.09
CA MET A 52 -3.20 -14.67 -10.33
C MET A 52 -3.49 -15.59 -11.53
N GLY A 53 -4.73 -15.58 -12.07
CA GLY A 53 -5.19 -16.53 -13.08
C GLY A 53 -5.17 -17.98 -12.57
N ASN A 54 -5.35 -18.18 -11.25
CA ASN A 54 -5.27 -19.47 -10.59
C ASN A 54 -6.38 -19.63 -9.55
N PRO A 55 -7.35 -20.54 -9.73
CA PRO A 55 -8.43 -20.77 -8.77
C PRO A 55 -7.96 -21.38 -7.45
N ALA A 56 -6.74 -21.89 -7.36
CA ALA A 56 -6.14 -22.44 -6.13
C ALA A 56 -4.88 -21.64 -5.74
N PRO A 57 -5.04 -20.37 -5.32
CA PRO A 57 -3.90 -19.52 -5.00
C PRO A 57 -3.17 -20.01 -3.73
N ASP A 58 -1.87 -19.73 -3.65
CA ASP A 58 -1.04 -19.97 -2.47
C ASP A 58 -0.47 -18.64 -1.96
N PHE A 59 -0.51 -18.41 -0.65
CA PHE A 59 -0.04 -17.20 0.01
C PHE A 59 0.97 -17.49 1.12
N THR A 60 1.55 -18.68 1.15
CA THR A 60 2.46 -19.13 2.21
C THR A 60 3.80 -18.41 2.19
N ARG A 61 4.31 -18.07 0.98
CA ARG A 61 5.56 -17.30 0.81
C ARG A 61 5.25 -15.82 0.65
N ARG A 62 5.42 -15.08 1.72
CA ARG A 62 5.01 -13.67 1.82
C ARG A 62 6.06 -12.77 2.45
N ALA A 63 6.05 -11.49 2.06
CA ALA A 63 6.94 -10.48 2.61
C ALA A 63 6.23 -9.14 2.77
N VAL A 64 6.69 -8.31 3.72
CA VAL A 64 6.33 -6.90 3.83
C VAL A 64 7.51 -6.06 3.37
N LEU A 65 7.25 -5.18 2.39
CA LEU A 65 8.21 -4.17 1.92
C LEU A 65 8.00 -2.90 2.73
N VAL A 66 9.00 -2.48 3.52
CA VAL A 66 8.93 -1.24 4.31
C VAL A 66 9.83 -0.21 3.64
N LEU A 67 9.22 0.72 2.90
CA LEU A 67 9.93 1.75 2.14
C LEU A 67 10.16 2.98 3.01
N SER A 68 11.42 3.39 3.16
CA SER A 68 11.81 4.49 4.05
C SER A 68 12.41 5.64 3.26
N ALA A 69 11.96 6.88 3.56
CA ALA A 69 12.49 8.10 2.93
C ALA A 69 12.34 9.33 3.85
N ASP A 70 13.23 10.28 3.71
CA ASP A 70 13.10 11.58 4.35
C ASP A 70 12.22 12.53 3.52
N ASN A 71 11.38 13.31 4.20
CA ASN A 71 10.47 14.27 3.59
C ASN A 71 10.83 15.69 4.01
N GLY A 72 11.18 16.55 3.04
CA GLY A 72 11.65 17.91 3.29
C GLY A 72 10.63 18.81 3.99
N VAL A 73 9.33 18.52 3.89
CA VAL A 73 8.26 19.27 4.55
C VAL A 73 8.37 19.27 6.08
N VAL A 74 9.13 18.34 6.67
CA VAL A 74 9.41 18.32 8.13
C VAL A 74 9.99 19.65 8.62
N ALA A 75 10.69 20.40 7.77
CA ALA A 75 11.17 21.74 8.07
C ALA A 75 10.06 22.73 8.47
N GLN A 76 8.80 22.45 8.15
CA GLN A 76 7.64 23.27 8.52
C GLN A 76 7.12 23.00 9.95
N GLY A 77 7.75 22.09 10.71
CA GLY A 77 7.32 21.74 12.08
C GLY A 77 5.97 21.01 12.10
N ASP A 78 5.72 20.18 11.11
CA ASP A 78 4.51 19.38 10.88
C ASP A 78 4.56 17.99 11.55
N SER A 79 5.62 17.73 12.32
CA SER A 79 5.83 16.49 13.09
C SER A 79 6.37 16.80 14.50
N GLN A 80 6.17 15.86 15.43
CA GLN A 80 6.75 15.94 16.78
C GLN A 80 8.25 15.61 16.80
N THR A 81 8.75 14.95 15.77
CA THR A 81 10.13 14.48 15.65
C THR A 81 10.73 14.96 14.35
N ASP A 82 12.04 14.90 14.24
CA ASP A 82 12.78 15.24 13.03
C ASP A 82 13.14 14.01 12.18
N ALA A 83 13.80 14.24 11.05
CA ALA A 83 14.19 13.20 10.09
C ALA A 83 15.17 12.15 10.66
N THR A 84 15.86 12.43 11.79
CA THR A 84 16.76 11.45 12.43
C THR A 84 16.04 10.18 12.85
N VAL A 85 14.73 10.30 13.17
CA VAL A 85 13.90 9.15 13.56
C VAL A 85 13.67 8.21 12.37
N THR A 86 13.52 8.73 11.14
CA THR A 86 13.40 7.89 9.94
C THR A 86 14.58 6.92 9.82
N ARG A 87 15.80 7.45 9.95
CA ARG A 87 17.02 6.65 9.91
C ARG A 87 17.08 5.63 11.04
N ALA A 88 16.83 6.08 12.28
CA ALA A 88 16.86 5.22 13.46
C ALA A 88 15.88 4.04 13.34
N VAL A 89 14.67 4.27 12.80
CA VAL A 89 13.69 3.21 12.57
C VAL A 89 14.15 2.27 11.46
N LEU A 90 14.69 2.76 10.33
CA LEU A 90 15.22 1.89 9.29
C LEU A 90 16.35 0.99 9.81
N GLU A 91 17.28 1.52 10.61
CA GLU A 91 18.32 0.73 11.27
C GLU A 91 17.71 -0.36 12.18
N ASN A 92 16.68 -0.03 12.95
CA ASN A 92 16.00 -1.01 13.80
C ASN A 92 15.16 -2.03 13.00
N LEU A 93 14.64 -1.68 11.82
CA LEU A 93 14.03 -2.62 10.89
C LEU A 93 15.04 -3.68 10.41
N THR A 94 16.27 -3.27 10.07
CA THR A 94 17.32 -4.22 9.66
C THR A 94 17.72 -5.16 10.81
N LEU A 95 17.67 -4.67 12.04
CA LEU A 95 17.93 -5.43 13.27
C LEU A 95 16.71 -6.23 13.78
N ARG A 96 15.59 -6.20 13.06
CA ARG A 96 14.34 -6.92 13.42
C ARG A 96 13.76 -6.52 14.79
N ARG A 97 13.84 -5.22 15.16
CA ARG A 97 13.43 -4.73 16.50
C ARG A 97 12.12 -3.95 16.50
N THR A 98 11.62 -3.50 15.34
CA THR A 98 10.42 -2.67 15.24
C THR A 98 9.12 -3.47 15.42
N SER A 99 8.00 -2.75 15.54
CA SER A 99 6.67 -3.34 15.73
C SER A 99 6.31 -4.30 14.60
N VAL A 100 6.49 -3.87 13.35
CA VAL A 100 6.19 -4.73 12.20
C VAL A 100 7.03 -5.99 12.19
N CYS A 101 8.30 -5.91 12.63
CA CYS A 101 9.17 -7.10 12.68
C CYS A 101 8.65 -8.16 13.66
N ARG A 102 8.10 -7.73 14.81
CA ARG A 102 7.50 -8.65 15.78
C ARG A 102 6.21 -9.26 15.27
N MET A 103 5.34 -8.43 14.67
CA MET A 103 4.09 -8.90 14.06
C MET A 103 4.34 -9.81 12.86
N ALA A 104 5.30 -9.47 11.99
CA ALA A 104 5.69 -10.28 10.83
C ALA A 104 6.22 -11.67 11.23
N ALA A 105 7.00 -11.74 12.32
CA ALA A 105 7.45 -13.03 12.86
C ALA A 105 6.27 -13.91 13.29
N ALA A 106 5.27 -13.33 13.96
CA ALA A 106 4.05 -14.05 14.37
C ALA A 106 3.17 -14.45 13.18
N ALA A 107 3.18 -13.65 12.10
CA ALA A 107 2.42 -13.89 10.88
C ALA A 107 3.23 -14.64 9.80
N HIS A 108 4.38 -15.22 10.12
CA HIS A 108 5.26 -15.93 9.20
C HIS A 108 5.56 -15.14 7.91
N CYS A 109 5.82 -13.83 8.04
CA CYS A 109 6.05 -12.88 6.97
C CYS A 109 7.50 -12.39 7.02
N ALA A 110 8.22 -12.40 5.90
CA ALA A 110 9.55 -11.80 5.81
C ALA A 110 9.43 -10.26 5.83
N VAL A 111 10.39 -9.58 6.47
CA VAL A 111 10.47 -8.12 6.43
C VAL A 111 11.61 -7.70 5.51
N VAL A 112 11.33 -6.81 4.57
CA VAL A 112 12.31 -6.26 3.61
C VAL A 112 12.41 -4.75 3.86
N PRO A 113 13.40 -4.28 4.65
CA PRO A 113 13.67 -2.86 4.82
C PRO A 113 14.26 -2.26 3.53
N VAL A 114 13.72 -1.14 3.08
CA VAL A 114 14.14 -0.48 1.83
C VAL A 114 14.46 0.98 2.11
N ASP A 115 15.63 1.44 1.69
CA ASP A 115 16.02 2.84 1.69
C ASP A 115 15.68 3.46 0.32
N MET A 116 14.67 4.33 0.28
CA MET A 116 14.24 5.05 -0.93
C MET A 116 14.90 6.43 -1.05
N GLY A 117 15.46 6.93 0.04
CA GLY A 117 16.10 8.26 0.06
C GLY A 117 16.18 8.83 1.46
N ILE A 118 17.03 8.25 2.31
CA ILE A 118 17.39 8.81 3.62
C ILE A 118 18.70 9.56 3.51
N ALA A 119 18.80 10.72 4.18
CA ALA A 119 20.01 11.52 4.22
C ALA A 119 21.18 10.76 4.90
N GLY A 120 22.38 10.98 4.38
CA GLY A 120 23.62 10.40 4.90
C GLY A 120 24.02 9.08 4.19
N ALA A 121 24.84 8.28 4.87
CA ALA A 121 25.36 7.03 4.32
C ALA A 121 24.25 5.95 4.20
N PRO A 122 24.36 4.97 3.28
CA PRO A 122 23.45 3.82 3.20
C PRO A 122 23.32 3.10 4.54
N VAL A 123 22.12 2.62 4.85
CA VAL A 123 21.88 1.83 6.06
C VAL A 123 22.21 0.36 5.77
N PRO A 124 23.21 -0.22 6.45
CA PRO A 124 23.59 -1.61 6.23
C PRO A 124 22.42 -2.56 6.49
N GLY A 125 22.18 -3.50 5.57
CA GLY A 125 21.10 -4.49 5.67
C GLY A 125 19.76 -4.02 5.12
N ALA A 126 19.60 -2.75 4.74
CA ALA A 126 18.49 -2.29 3.93
C ALA A 126 18.79 -2.47 2.44
N VAL A 127 17.73 -2.69 1.64
CA VAL A 127 17.85 -2.67 0.17
C VAL A 127 18.03 -1.22 -0.26
N ASP A 128 19.13 -0.93 -0.95
CA ASP A 128 19.43 0.42 -1.45
C ASP A 128 18.67 0.71 -2.75
N CYS A 129 17.64 1.52 -2.64
CA CYS A 129 16.83 2.03 -3.75
C CYS A 129 16.80 3.57 -3.77
N ARG A 130 17.79 4.22 -3.17
CA ARG A 130 17.82 5.66 -2.96
C ARG A 130 17.79 6.45 -4.26
N VAL A 131 16.84 7.38 -4.31
CA VAL A 131 16.69 8.34 -5.41
C VAL A 131 17.56 9.59 -5.16
N ALA A 132 17.37 10.19 -3.98
CA ALA A 132 18.12 11.35 -3.50
C ALA A 132 18.12 11.35 -1.95
N PRO A 133 18.91 12.21 -1.28
CA PRO A 133 18.93 12.31 0.19
C PRO A 133 17.70 13.04 0.76
N GLY A 134 16.51 12.45 0.61
CA GLY A 134 15.24 13.06 0.93
C GLY A 134 14.68 13.96 -0.16
N THR A 135 13.39 14.34 -0.03
CA THR A 135 12.73 15.28 -0.92
C THR A 135 13.01 16.73 -0.51
N ALA A 136 12.76 17.68 -1.41
CA ALA A 136 12.68 19.09 -1.07
C ALA A 136 11.42 19.41 -0.26
N ASP A 137 11.40 20.58 0.38
CA ASP A 137 10.22 21.12 1.03
C ASP A 137 9.23 21.66 -0.02
N PHE A 138 8.13 20.99 -0.20
CA PHE A 138 7.13 21.32 -1.22
C PHE A 138 6.42 22.65 -0.98
N THR A 139 6.62 23.30 0.15
CA THR A 139 6.08 24.65 0.40
C THR A 139 6.84 25.76 -0.34
N HIS A 140 7.98 25.44 -0.96
CA HIS A 140 8.82 26.37 -1.70
C HIS A 140 8.97 26.01 -3.20
N GLY A 141 8.46 24.87 -3.62
CA GLY A 141 8.56 24.33 -4.97
C GLY A 141 8.24 22.84 -4.95
N PRO A 142 8.42 22.08 -6.04
CA PRO A 142 8.10 20.66 -6.06
C PRO A 142 8.98 19.85 -5.08
N ALA A 143 8.38 18.84 -4.45
CA ALA A 143 9.07 17.91 -3.54
C ALA A 143 10.23 17.17 -4.24
N MET A 144 10.02 16.80 -5.50
CA MET A 144 10.98 16.11 -6.34
C MET A 144 10.72 16.43 -7.81
N THR A 145 11.69 16.15 -8.66
CA THR A 145 11.50 16.22 -10.11
C THR A 145 10.64 15.04 -10.60
N ARG A 146 9.99 15.18 -11.76
CA ARG A 146 9.26 14.06 -12.39
C ARG A 146 10.19 12.87 -12.70
N ALA A 147 11.45 13.12 -13.01
CA ALA A 147 12.44 12.07 -13.24
C ALA A 147 12.74 11.26 -11.96
N GLU A 148 12.86 11.92 -10.82
CA GLU A 148 13.03 11.28 -9.51
C GLU A 148 11.79 10.50 -9.10
N ALA A 149 10.58 11.03 -9.31
CA ALA A 149 9.33 10.30 -9.07
C ALA A 149 9.26 9.02 -9.92
N LEU A 150 9.64 9.09 -11.20
CA LEU A 150 9.72 7.93 -12.09
C LEU A 150 10.79 6.93 -11.67
N GLN A 151 11.93 7.40 -11.13
CA GLN A 151 12.98 6.53 -10.59
C GLN A 151 12.46 5.77 -9.36
N ALA A 152 11.77 6.43 -8.43
CA ALA A 152 11.15 5.80 -7.27
C ALA A 152 10.09 4.76 -7.67
N ILE A 153 9.21 5.10 -8.61
CA ILE A 153 8.21 4.16 -9.16
C ILE A 153 8.91 2.94 -9.79
N ALA A 154 9.96 3.16 -10.59
CA ALA A 154 10.72 2.07 -11.20
C ALA A 154 11.38 1.15 -10.15
N ALA A 155 11.90 1.72 -9.08
CA ALA A 155 12.45 0.96 -7.95
C ALA A 155 11.38 0.08 -7.27
N GLY A 156 10.17 0.63 -7.05
CA GLY A 156 9.04 -0.12 -6.50
C GLY A 156 8.64 -1.31 -7.37
N ILE A 157 8.53 -1.11 -8.70
CA ILE A 157 8.25 -2.20 -9.65
C ILE A 157 9.35 -3.25 -9.60
N ALA A 158 10.62 -2.84 -9.61
CA ALA A 158 11.77 -3.76 -9.57
C ALA A 158 11.82 -4.57 -8.26
N LEU A 159 11.43 -3.98 -7.12
CA LEU A 159 11.30 -4.69 -5.84
C LEU A 159 10.29 -5.83 -5.94
N VAL A 160 9.10 -5.59 -6.50
CA VAL A 160 8.09 -6.64 -6.69
C VAL A 160 8.62 -7.75 -7.59
N GLN A 161 9.26 -7.40 -8.70
CA GLN A 161 9.88 -8.38 -9.61
C GLN A 161 10.95 -9.22 -8.92
N ALA A 162 11.77 -8.62 -8.07
CA ALA A 162 12.78 -9.33 -7.29
C ALA A 162 12.14 -10.30 -6.30
N GLN A 163 11.10 -9.88 -5.60
CA GLN A 163 10.35 -10.74 -4.67
C GLN A 163 9.67 -11.90 -5.39
N LYS A 164 9.05 -11.67 -6.54
CA LYS A 164 8.46 -12.75 -7.36
C LYS A 164 9.50 -13.77 -7.79
N ARG A 165 10.66 -13.31 -8.29
CA ARG A 165 11.76 -14.23 -8.67
C ARG A 165 12.27 -15.07 -7.49
N SER A 166 12.19 -14.54 -6.26
CA SER A 166 12.52 -15.31 -5.04
C SER A 166 11.39 -16.25 -4.58
N GLY A 167 10.27 -16.26 -5.31
CA GLY A 167 9.11 -17.12 -5.06
C GLY A 167 8.10 -16.57 -4.07
N VAL A 168 8.12 -15.28 -3.75
CA VAL A 168 7.08 -14.63 -2.95
C VAL A 168 5.78 -14.59 -3.75
N GLN A 169 4.67 -14.90 -3.09
CA GLN A 169 3.34 -15.05 -3.67
C GLN A 169 2.35 -14.00 -3.18
N LEU A 170 2.66 -13.33 -2.06
CA LEU A 170 1.90 -12.24 -1.49
C LEU A 170 2.84 -11.20 -0.91
N LEU A 171 2.61 -9.94 -1.21
CA LEU A 171 3.35 -8.82 -0.64
C LEU A 171 2.43 -7.95 0.23
N ALA A 172 2.99 -7.45 1.31
CA ALA A 172 2.40 -6.39 2.13
C ALA A 172 3.20 -5.10 1.94
N THR A 173 2.54 -3.96 2.03
CA THR A 173 3.19 -2.65 2.02
C THR A 173 3.40 -2.14 3.43
N GLY A 174 4.48 -1.43 3.64
CA GLY A 174 4.79 -0.64 4.81
C GLY A 174 5.63 0.56 4.41
N GLU A 175 5.73 1.53 5.27
CA GLU A 175 6.48 2.74 5.03
C GLU A 175 7.09 3.27 6.33
N MET A 176 8.13 4.10 6.20
CA MET A 176 8.71 4.88 7.28
C MET A 176 9.27 6.18 6.73
N GLY A 177 8.70 7.29 7.15
CA GLY A 177 9.19 8.62 6.75
C GLY A 177 8.53 9.70 7.61
N ILE A 178 9.31 10.34 8.48
CA ILE A 178 8.76 11.48 9.22
C ILE A 178 8.28 12.53 8.23
N GLY A 179 7.06 13.03 8.41
CA GLY A 179 6.39 13.97 7.49
C GLY A 179 5.56 13.31 6.38
N ASN A 180 5.61 11.98 6.18
CA ASN A 180 4.90 11.34 5.07
C ASN A 180 3.36 11.34 5.21
N THR A 181 2.80 11.49 6.40
CA THR A 181 1.37 11.76 6.57
C THR A 181 0.97 13.14 6.03
N THR A 182 1.89 14.11 6.04
CA THR A 182 1.70 15.44 5.45
C THR A 182 1.72 15.36 3.93
N THR A 183 2.74 14.71 3.34
CA THR A 183 2.82 14.49 1.90
C THR A 183 1.63 13.68 1.39
N SER A 184 1.22 12.64 2.11
CA SER A 184 0.04 11.83 1.77
C SER A 184 -1.25 12.67 1.79
N SER A 185 -1.46 13.48 2.82
CA SER A 185 -2.63 14.37 2.90
C SER A 185 -2.63 15.39 1.76
N ALA A 186 -1.46 15.94 1.39
CA ALA A 186 -1.33 16.86 0.26
C ALA A 186 -1.68 16.19 -1.08
N VAL A 187 -1.09 15.04 -1.38
CA VAL A 187 -1.38 14.25 -2.59
C VAL A 187 -2.86 13.87 -2.65
N ALA A 188 -3.41 13.32 -1.56
CA ALA A 188 -4.81 12.92 -1.50
C ALA A 188 -5.77 14.10 -1.68
N SER A 189 -5.44 15.28 -1.11
CA SER A 189 -6.26 16.50 -1.24
C SER A 189 -6.45 16.88 -2.71
N VAL A 190 -5.37 16.84 -3.49
CA VAL A 190 -5.42 17.14 -4.92
C VAL A 190 -6.17 16.07 -5.70
N LEU A 191 -5.78 14.79 -5.54
CA LEU A 191 -6.36 13.69 -6.32
C LEU A 191 -7.84 13.46 -6.04
N LEU A 192 -8.29 13.70 -4.80
CA LEU A 192 -9.69 13.56 -4.39
C LEU A 192 -10.49 14.87 -4.48
N ARG A 193 -9.81 15.99 -4.79
CA ARG A 193 -10.40 17.33 -4.82
C ARG A 193 -11.13 17.66 -3.51
N ARG A 194 -10.45 17.41 -2.39
CA ARG A 194 -10.94 17.68 -1.05
C ARG A 194 -10.04 18.69 -0.34
N PRO A 195 -10.61 19.55 0.52
CA PRO A 195 -9.80 20.49 1.29
C PRO A 195 -8.83 19.73 2.21
N PRO A 196 -7.59 20.21 2.40
CA PRO A 196 -6.59 19.57 3.26
C PRO A 196 -7.08 19.25 4.67
N ALA A 197 -7.86 20.14 5.27
CA ALA A 197 -8.43 19.97 6.62
C ALA A 197 -9.31 18.69 6.76
N ALA A 198 -9.93 18.22 5.67
CA ALA A 198 -10.76 17.01 5.69
C ALA A 198 -9.95 15.70 5.65
N LEU A 199 -8.67 15.77 5.29
CA LEU A 199 -7.82 14.60 5.04
C LEU A 199 -6.63 14.52 6.01
N THR A 200 -6.34 15.63 6.72
CA THR A 200 -5.14 15.75 7.54
C THR A 200 -5.43 15.36 8.99
N GLY A 201 -4.71 14.34 9.45
CA GLY A 201 -4.71 13.91 10.84
C GLY A 201 -3.49 14.41 11.62
N ARG A 202 -3.46 14.03 12.90
CA ARG A 202 -2.37 14.39 13.83
C ARG A 202 -1.10 13.59 13.63
N GLY A 203 -1.12 12.59 12.73
CA GLY A 203 -0.01 11.67 12.57
C GLY A 203 0.43 11.06 13.92
N ALA A 204 1.71 11.20 14.27
CA ALA A 204 2.27 10.70 15.53
C ALA A 204 1.84 11.50 16.79
N GLY A 205 0.70 12.22 16.74
CA GLY A 205 0.13 12.87 17.93
C GLY A 205 0.45 14.36 18.08
N LEU A 206 0.38 15.13 17.00
CA LEU A 206 0.52 16.59 17.02
C LEU A 206 -0.52 17.29 17.93
N SER A 207 -0.11 18.42 18.55
CA SER A 207 -1.02 19.37 19.21
C SER A 207 -1.99 20.01 18.21
N ASP A 208 -2.96 20.78 18.70
CA ASP A 208 -3.87 21.52 17.83
C ASP A 208 -3.12 22.55 16.96
N GLU A 209 -2.17 23.28 17.55
CA GLU A 209 -1.33 24.22 16.82
C GLU A 209 -0.43 23.51 15.79
N GLY A 210 0.07 22.32 16.11
CA GLY A 210 0.84 21.50 15.19
C GLY A 210 0.01 21.03 14.00
N LEU A 211 -1.25 20.62 14.24
CA LEU A 211 -2.19 20.26 13.18
C LEU A 211 -2.50 21.44 12.28
N GLN A 212 -2.71 22.63 12.84
CA GLN A 212 -2.95 23.85 12.04
C GLN A 212 -1.73 24.20 11.17
N ARG A 213 -0.50 24.11 11.71
CA ARG A 213 0.73 24.30 10.92
C ARG A 213 0.83 23.29 9.77
N LYS A 214 0.50 22.03 10.03
CA LYS A 214 0.50 20.96 9.04
C LYS A 214 -0.48 21.26 7.90
N ILE A 215 -1.72 21.63 8.22
CA ILE A 215 -2.74 22.02 7.24
C ILE A 215 -2.26 23.22 6.42
N ALA A 216 -1.76 24.26 7.08
CA ALA A 216 -1.24 25.46 6.39
C ALA A 216 -0.06 25.17 5.47
N ALA A 217 0.85 24.24 5.85
CA ALA A 217 1.94 23.80 5.00
C ALA A 217 1.42 23.08 3.74
N ILE A 218 0.41 22.21 3.88
CA ILE A 218 -0.23 21.52 2.75
C ILE A 218 -0.91 22.53 1.81
N GLU A 219 -1.70 23.45 2.34
CA GLU A 219 -2.38 24.50 1.55
C GLU A 219 -1.37 25.36 0.77
N ARG A 220 -0.27 25.76 1.42
CA ARG A 220 0.81 26.51 0.78
C ARG A 220 1.46 25.69 -0.32
N GLY A 221 1.79 24.42 -0.07
CA GLY A 221 2.40 23.54 -1.06
C GLY A 221 1.52 23.36 -2.30
N ILE A 222 0.23 23.16 -2.11
CA ILE A 222 -0.75 23.08 -3.21
C ILE A 222 -0.80 24.40 -3.98
N ALA A 223 -0.82 25.52 -3.30
CA ALA A 223 -0.88 26.85 -3.94
C ALA A 223 0.40 27.18 -4.74
N VAL A 224 1.59 26.88 -4.18
CA VAL A 224 2.89 27.14 -4.83
C VAL A 224 3.07 26.27 -6.07
N ASN A 225 2.72 24.98 -5.99
CA ASN A 225 2.97 24.03 -7.06
C ASN A 225 1.83 23.93 -8.07
N SER A 226 0.61 24.31 -7.69
CA SER A 226 -0.61 24.24 -8.54
C SER A 226 -0.73 22.94 -9.33
N PRO A 227 -0.64 21.76 -8.70
CA PRO A 227 -0.60 20.48 -9.40
C PRO A 227 -1.95 20.15 -10.03
N ASP A 228 -1.93 19.59 -11.26
CA ASP A 228 -3.14 19.12 -11.95
C ASP A 228 -3.57 17.75 -11.39
N ALA A 229 -4.79 17.67 -10.87
CA ALA A 229 -5.39 16.43 -10.37
C ALA A 229 -5.54 15.34 -11.47
N ALA A 230 -5.50 15.71 -12.75
CA ALA A 230 -5.52 14.76 -13.87
C ALA A 230 -4.14 14.18 -14.20
N ASP A 231 -3.07 14.68 -13.57
CA ASP A 231 -1.69 14.20 -13.74
C ASP A 231 -1.15 13.61 -12.42
N PRO A 232 -1.45 12.34 -12.10
CA PRO A 232 -1.04 11.73 -10.84
C PRO A 232 0.50 11.72 -10.64
N LEU A 233 1.27 11.60 -11.70
CA LEU A 233 2.74 11.67 -11.64
C LEU A 233 3.20 13.08 -11.27
N GLY A 234 2.59 14.11 -11.86
CA GLY A 234 2.86 15.50 -11.51
C GLY A 234 2.47 15.84 -10.07
N VAL A 235 1.36 15.30 -9.59
CA VAL A 235 0.94 15.44 -8.18
C VAL A 235 1.95 14.80 -7.23
N LEU A 236 2.41 13.57 -7.53
CA LEU A 236 3.46 12.89 -6.78
C LEU A 236 4.78 13.69 -6.77
N ALA A 237 5.20 14.19 -7.92
CA ALA A 237 6.42 14.98 -8.02
C ALA A 237 6.32 16.30 -7.23
N ALA A 238 5.16 16.96 -7.29
CA ALA A 238 4.96 18.23 -6.61
C ALA A 238 4.87 18.12 -5.09
N LEU A 239 4.17 17.11 -4.56
CA LEU A 239 3.72 17.07 -3.16
C LEU A 239 4.06 15.76 -2.43
N GLY A 240 4.56 14.75 -3.14
CA GLY A 240 4.76 13.40 -2.60
C GLY A 240 6.09 13.21 -1.85
N GLY A 241 6.40 11.94 -1.60
CA GLY A 241 7.65 11.46 -1.03
C GLY A 241 8.20 10.30 -1.85
N PHE A 242 9.49 9.98 -1.71
CA PHE A 242 10.09 8.84 -2.41
C PHE A 242 9.51 7.49 -1.93
N ASP A 243 9.11 7.42 -0.66
CA ASP A 243 8.38 6.28 -0.09
C ASP A 243 7.03 6.07 -0.77
N ILE A 244 6.21 7.14 -0.90
CA ILE A 244 4.89 7.09 -1.56
C ILE A 244 5.04 6.74 -3.05
N ALA A 245 6.00 7.38 -3.75
CA ALA A 245 6.26 7.10 -5.16
C ALA A 245 6.77 5.66 -5.37
N GLY A 246 7.64 5.17 -4.48
CA GLY A 246 8.08 3.78 -4.46
C GLY A 246 6.93 2.81 -4.23
N LEU A 247 6.06 3.08 -3.25
CA LEU A 247 4.85 2.28 -2.99
C LEU A 247 3.88 2.30 -4.17
N CYS A 248 3.73 3.44 -4.86
CA CYS A 248 2.97 3.48 -6.12
C CYS A 248 3.55 2.48 -7.12
N GLY A 249 4.87 2.42 -7.25
CA GLY A 249 5.57 1.41 -8.04
C GLY A 249 5.33 -0.02 -7.58
N VAL A 250 5.23 -0.27 -6.27
CA VAL A 250 4.90 -1.59 -5.71
C VAL A 250 3.49 -2.04 -6.16
N PHE A 251 2.49 -1.18 -6.11
CA PHE A 251 1.13 -1.53 -6.58
C PHE A 251 1.09 -1.76 -8.09
N LEU A 252 1.78 -0.94 -8.89
CA LEU A 252 1.92 -1.17 -10.33
C LEU A 252 2.65 -2.48 -10.62
N GLY A 253 3.71 -2.77 -9.90
CA GLY A 253 4.46 -4.03 -9.97
C GLY A 253 3.60 -5.25 -9.62
N GLY A 254 2.74 -5.13 -8.60
CA GLY A 254 1.78 -6.17 -8.24
C GLY A 254 0.83 -6.53 -9.39
N ALA A 255 0.33 -5.52 -10.09
CA ALA A 255 -0.55 -5.70 -11.24
C ALA A 255 0.18 -6.31 -12.45
N LEU A 256 1.42 -5.88 -12.71
CA LEU A 256 2.28 -6.40 -13.78
C LEU A 256 2.65 -7.87 -13.55
N GLU A 257 2.99 -8.20 -12.32
CA GLU A 257 3.51 -9.52 -11.95
C GLU A 257 2.42 -10.46 -11.42
N SER A 258 1.17 -10.02 -11.38
CA SER A 258 0.03 -10.80 -10.84
C SER A 258 0.30 -11.30 -9.41
N ILE A 259 0.78 -10.40 -8.54
CA ILE A 259 1.01 -10.65 -7.11
C ILE A 259 0.05 -9.79 -6.30
N PRO A 260 -0.73 -10.35 -5.35
CA PRO A 260 -1.54 -9.59 -4.42
C PRO A 260 -0.68 -8.67 -3.56
N ILE A 261 -1.05 -7.39 -3.48
CA ILE A 261 -0.41 -6.38 -2.62
C ILE A 261 -1.37 -6.00 -1.51
N VAL A 262 -1.08 -6.44 -0.30
CA VAL A 262 -1.85 -6.09 0.89
C VAL A 262 -1.49 -4.68 1.31
N MET A 263 -2.43 -3.76 1.10
CA MET A 263 -2.30 -2.35 1.39
C MET A 263 -2.39 -2.11 2.90
N ASP A 264 -1.42 -1.41 3.48
CA ASP A 264 -1.44 -0.96 4.87
C ASP A 264 -2.49 0.15 5.08
N GLY A 265 -2.17 1.21 5.80
CA GLY A 265 -3.08 2.29 6.15
C GLY A 265 -3.21 3.40 5.11
N PHE A 266 -3.38 4.63 5.60
CA PHE A 266 -3.66 5.82 4.80
C PHE A 266 -2.57 6.12 3.77
N ILE A 267 -1.30 6.10 4.18
CA ILE A 267 -0.15 6.44 3.31
C ILE A 267 -0.04 5.45 2.15
N SER A 268 -0.07 4.15 2.44
CA SER A 268 -0.11 3.09 1.42
C SER A 268 -1.34 3.21 0.51
N GLY A 269 -2.48 3.61 1.08
CA GLY A 269 -3.71 3.86 0.32
C GLY A 269 -3.57 5.00 -0.68
N VAL A 270 -2.89 6.09 -0.31
CA VAL A 270 -2.60 7.21 -1.22
C VAL A 270 -1.67 6.76 -2.34
N ALA A 271 -0.65 5.96 -2.05
CA ALA A 271 0.22 5.38 -3.07
C ALA A 271 -0.56 4.44 -4.03
N ALA A 272 -1.47 3.61 -3.50
CA ALA A 272 -2.36 2.78 -4.31
C ALA A 272 -3.28 3.63 -5.18
N LEU A 273 -3.83 4.75 -4.66
CA LEU A 273 -4.65 5.68 -5.42
C LEU A 273 -3.86 6.28 -6.59
N CYS A 274 -2.59 6.68 -6.38
CA CYS A 274 -1.72 7.15 -7.46
C CYS A 274 -1.53 6.05 -8.53
N ALA A 275 -1.26 4.81 -8.12
CA ALA A 275 -1.09 3.68 -9.03
C ALA A 275 -2.34 3.42 -9.88
N VAL A 276 -3.52 3.42 -9.26
CA VAL A 276 -4.80 3.21 -9.94
C VAL A 276 -5.15 4.38 -10.87
N ARG A 277 -4.76 5.61 -10.53
CA ARG A 277 -4.92 6.77 -11.42
C ARG A 277 -3.97 6.73 -12.63
N LEU A 278 -2.78 6.15 -12.48
CA LEU A 278 -1.83 5.92 -13.58
C LEU A 278 -2.24 4.72 -14.44
N CYS A 279 -2.78 3.67 -13.83
CA CYS A 279 -3.22 2.44 -14.50
C CYS A 279 -4.46 1.89 -13.78
N PRO A 280 -5.67 2.11 -14.28
CA PRO A 280 -6.91 1.65 -13.62
C PRO A 280 -6.92 0.15 -13.31
N ASP A 281 -6.37 -0.69 -14.18
CA ASP A 281 -6.28 -2.14 -13.99
C ASP A 281 -5.33 -2.54 -12.84
N ALA A 282 -4.53 -1.62 -12.31
CA ALA A 282 -3.74 -1.87 -11.11
C ALA A 282 -4.60 -2.11 -9.86
N ALA A 283 -5.86 -1.66 -9.87
CA ALA A 283 -6.82 -1.90 -8.78
C ALA A 283 -7.00 -3.38 -8.43
N LYS A 284 -6.80 -4.30 -9.41
CA LYS A 284 -6.89 -5.75 -9.18
C LYS A 284 -5.84 -6.29 -8.22
N ALA A 285 -4.69 -5.62 -8.11
CA ALA A 285 -3.59 -6.02 -7.21
C ALA A 285 -3.71 -5.42 -5.81
N VAL A 286 -4.64 -4.49 -5.57
CA VAL A 286 -4.81 -3.78 -4.29
C VAL A 286 -5.76 -4.54 -3.37
N PHE A 287 -5.27 -4.99 -2.21
CA PHE A 287 -6.03 -5.67 -1.16
C PHE A 287 -5.98 -4.87 0.14
N ALA A 288 -7.10 -4.27 0.54
CA ALA A 288 -7.16 -3.43 1.71
C ALA A 288 -7.14 -4.26 3.01
N SER A 289 -6.18 -3.99 3.89
CA SER A 289 -6.04 -4.68 5.18
C SER A 289 -6.97 -4.13 6.25
N HIS A 290 -6.82 -2.86 6.59
CA HIS A 290 -7.53 -2.23 7.70
C HIS A 290 -8.02 -0.83 7.35
N ALA A 291 -9.07 -0.39 8.05
CA ALA A 291 -9.48 0.99 8.09
C ALA A 291 -8.58 1.74 9.09
N SER A 292 -7.65 2.54 8.58
CA SER A 292 -6.81 3.38 9.43
C SER A 292 -7.65 4.46 10.11
N SER A 293 -7.27 4.88 11.33
CA SER A 293 -7.93 5.98 12.04
C SER A 293 -7.57 7.38 11.51
N GLU A 294 -6.68 7.49 10.51
CA GLU A 294 -6.40 8.76 9.84
C GLU A 294 -7.64 9.28 9.10
N PRO A 295 -7.99 10.59 9.21
CA PRO A 295 -9.23 11.14 8.65
C PRO A 295 -9.45 10.88 7.17
N GLY A 296 -8.37 10.91 6.37
CA GLY A 296 -8.42 10.68 4.92
C GLY A 296 -8.58 9.21 4.52
N ALA A 297 -8.40 8.26 5.43
CA ALA A 297 -8.31 6.84 5.09
C ALA A 297 -9.60 6.29 4.46
N GLN A 298 -10.75 6.63 5.01
CA GLN A 298 -12.03 6.17 4.50
C GLN A 298 -12.31 6.73 3.09
N LEU A 299 -11.98 8.00 2.83
CA LEU A 299 -12.15 8.62 1.52
C LEU A 299 -11.25 7.96 0.45
N VAL A 300 -10.04 7.56 0.84
CA VAL A 300 -9.12 6.83 -0.05
C VAL A 300 -9.65 5.43 -0.35
N LEU A 301 -10.14 4.69 0.66
CA LEU A 301 -10.77 3.38 0.46
C LEU A 301 -11.97 3.46 -0.49
N GLU A 302 -12.83 4.45 -0.31
CA GLU A 302 -13.99 4.71 -1.19
C GLU A 302 -13.55 5.01 -2.62
N ALA A 303 -12.55 5.87 -2.80
CA ALA A 303 -12.01 6.21 -4.12
C ALA A 303 -11.35 5.02 -4.84
N LEU A 304 -10.81 4.08 -4.09
CA LEU A 304 -10.26 2.81 -4.59
C LEU A 304 -11.35 1.74 -4.82
N GLY A 305 -12.59 1.95 -4.35
CA GLY A 305 -13.64 0.94 -4.35
C GLY A 305 -13.32 -0.26 -3.46
N LYS A 306 -12.51 -0.06 -2.41
CA LYS A 306 -12.05 -1.13 -1.52
C LYS A 306 -12.71 -1.05 -0.14
N LYS A 307 -12.85 -2.22 0.50
CA LYS A 307 -13.36 -2.34 1.86
C LYS A 307 -12.30 -3.05 2.71
N ALA A 308 -11.94 -2.46 3.83
CA ALA A 308 -10.95 -3.02 4.74
C ALA A 308 -11.48 -4.30 5.44
N LEU A 309 -10.59 -5.25 5.72
CA LEU A 309 -10.90 -6.47 6.47
C LEU A 309 -11.04 -6.19 7.98
N ILE A 310 -10.20 -5.30 8.50
CA ILE A 310 -10.06 -5.02 9.94
C ILE A 310 -10.50 -3.58 10.23
N THR A 311 -11.24 -3.40 11.34
CA THR A 311 -11.51 -2.09 11.96
C THR A 311 -11.07 -2.20 13.41
N ALA A 312 -9.92 -1.60 13.75
CA ALA A 312 -9.27 -1.71 15.07
C ALA A 312 -8.45 -0.46 15.40
N ASP A 313 -8.84 0.69 14.87
CA ASP A 313 -8.25 2.01 15.12
C ASP A 313 -6.72 2.09 14.94
N LEU A 314 -6.17 1.23 14.05
CA LEU A 314 -4.74 1.16 13.78
C LEU A 314 -4.26 2.42 13.05
N HIS A 315 -3.09 2.95 13.50
CA HIS A 315 -2.45 4.13 12.89
C HIS A 315 -0.94 4.18 13.16
N LEU A 316 -0.28 3.03 13.33
CA LEU A 316 1.14 2.98 13.61
C LEU A 316 2.00 3.20 12.36
N GLY A 317 1.61 2.64 11.21
CA GLY A 317 2.45 2.56 10.01
C GLY A 317 3.34 1.32 9.99
N GLU A 318 4.48 1.39 9.33
CA GLU A 318 5.49 0.33 9.13
C GLU A 318 4.95 -0.92 8.39
N GLY A 319 3.69 -0.96 7.95
CA GLY A 319 3.04 -2.15 7.41
C GLY A 319 2.35 -3.01 8.47
N THR A 320 2.18 -2.49 9.70
CA THR A 320 1.61 -3.26 10.81
C THR A 320 0.18 -3.69 10.57
N GLY A 321 -0.65 -2.85 9.96
CA GLY A 321 -2.03 -3.19 9.64
C GLY A 321 -2.12 -4.22 8.51
N ALA A 322 -1.25 -4.12 7.50
CA ALA A 322 -1.16 -5.10 6.43
C ALA A 322 -0.78 -6.48 7.00
N VAL A 323 0.26 -6.53 7.84
CA VAL A 323 0.71 -7.77 8.49
C VAL A 323 -0.35 -8.33 9.44
N ALA A 324 -1.08 -7.47 10.17
CA ALA A 324 -2.17 -7.89 11.07
C ALA A 324 -3.29 -8.64 10.32
N SER A 325 -3.48 -8.38 9.04
CA SER A 325 -4.50 -9.05 8.22
C SER A 325 -4.07 -10.43 7.70
N LEU A 326 -2.77 -10.75 7.68
CA LEU A 326 -2.26 -12.00 7.10
C LEU A 326 -2.83 -13.28 7.75
N PRO A 327 -3.04 -13.35 9.07
CA PRO A 327 -3.73 -14.51 9.67
C PRO A 327 -5.15 -14.74 9.14
N LEU A 328 -5.84 -13.70 8.66
CA LEU A 328 -7.16 -13.85 8.03
C LEU A 328 -7.06 -14.52 6.66
N TRP A 329 -5.97 -14.28 5.91
CA TRP A 329 -5.66 -15.02 4.69
C TRP A 329 -5.42 -16.50 4.97
N ASP A 330 -4.66 -16.81 6.05
CA ASP A 330 -4.42 -18.19 6.46
C ASP A 330 -5.71 -18.91 6.85
N MET A 331 -6.58 -18.24 7.63
CA MET A 331 -7.89 -18.78 8.01
C MET A 331 -8.80 -19.02 6.80
N ALA A 332 -8.83 -18.09 5.85
CA ALA A 332 -9.60 -18.25 4.62
C ALA A 332 -9.09 -19.48 3.83
N MET A 333 -7.77 -19.57 3.62
CA MET A 333 -7.19 -20.70 2.87
C MET A 333 -7.29 -22.02 3.61
N ALA A 334 -7.27 -22.04 4.94
CA ALA A 334 -7.49 -23.25 5.71
C ALA A 334 -8.89 -23.82 5.48
N VAL A 335 -9.92 -22.95 5.41
CA VAL A 335 -11.28 -23.38 5.06
C VAL A 335 -11.38 -23.74 3.58
N TYR A 336 -10.82 -22.92 2.68
CA TYR A 336 -10.83 -23.14 1.24
C TYR A 336 -10.27 -24.50 0.84
N ASN A 337 -9.13 -24.87 1.44
CA ASN A 337 -8.42 -26.11 1.10
C ASN A 337 -8.82 -27.33 1.95
N GLY A 338 -9.40 -27.13 3.14
CA GLY A 338 -9.55 -28.21 4.12
C GLY A 338 -10.99 -28.51 4.56
N CYS A 339 -11.96 -27.67 4.21
CA CYS A 339 -13.33 -27.95 4.55
C CYS A 339 -13.91 -29.00 3.58
N TYR A 340 -14.72 -29.95 4.11
CA TYR A 340 -15.39 -30.95 3.29
C TYR A 340 -16.51 -30.33 2.44
N SER A 341 -16.74 -30.91 1.27
CA SER A 341 -17.82 -30.53 0.36
C SER A 341 -19.19 -31.04 0.83
N PHE A 342 -20.26 -30.47 0.29
CA PHE A 342 -21.61 -31.00 0.50
C PHE A 342 -21.72 -32.48 0.11
N THR A 343 -21.09 -32.88 -1.00
CA THR A 343 -21.08 -34.28 -1.48
C THR A 343 -20.38 -35.20 -0.50
N GLU A 344 -19.19 -34.84 -0.02
CA GLU A 344 -18.44 -35.63 0.97
C GLU A 344 -19.17 -35.74 2.31
N GLY A 345 -19.89 -34.68 2.71
CA GLY A 345 -20.68 -34.66 3.94
C GLY A 345 -22.04 -35.35 3.82
N GLY A 346 -22.45 -35.79 2.61
CA GLY A 346 -23.77 -36.37 2.38
C GLY A 346 -24.93 -35.38 2.63
N ILE A 347 -24.63 -34.06 2.50
CA ILE A 347 -25.57 -32.97 2.75
C ILE A 347 -26.02 -32.39 1.41
N ALA A 348 -27.31 -32.12 1.26
CA ALA A 348 -27.82 -31.43 0.08
C ALA A 348 -27.26 -30.00 -0.02
N PRO A 349 -26.76 -29.59 -1.20
CA PRO A 349 -26.25 -28.23 -1.40
C PRO A 349 -27.34 -27.18 -1.12
N TYR A 350 -26.93 -26.02 -0.54
CA TYR A 350 -27.86 -24.90 -0.39
C TYR A 350 -28.15 -24.26 -1.75
N THR A 351 -29.40 -23.88 -1.95
CA THR A 351 -29.86 -23.13 -3.12
C THR A 351 -29.91 -21.64 -2.69
N PRO A 352 -29.33 -20.70 -3.48
CA PRO A 352 -29.54 -19.30 -3.20
C PRO A 352 -31.02 -18.97 -3.12
N GLN A 353 -31.43 -18.34 -2.02
CA GLN A 353 -32.79 -17.82 -1.86
C GLN A 353 -32.76 -16.37 -2.34
N CYS A 354 -33.52 -16.03 -3.38
CA CYS A 354 -33.64 -14.67 -3.91
C CYS A 354 -34.39 -13.76 -2.95
#